data_1d6eeb2dae2bf508a836b81334a65f36
#
_entry.id   1d6eeb2dae2bf508a836b81334a65f36
#
_cell.length_a   1.000
_cell.length_b   1.000
_cell.length_c   1.000
_cell.angle_alpha   90.00
_cell.angle_beta   90.00
_cell.angle_gamma   90.00
#
_symmetry.space_group_name_H-M   'P 1'
#
loop_
_entity.id
_entity.type
_entity.pdbx_description
1 polymer ?
#
loop_
_entity_poly.entity_id
_entity_poly.type
_entity_poly.pdbx_seq_one_letter_code
_entity_poly.pdbx_strand_id
1 'polypeptide(L)'
;MIIPSYPSLYQINTRVWLTELGRQLGRPATLDDIPDAELDRLAGQGFDWIWLLSVWQTGPGAQQVSRSNAGWRREFQETLPNLCDDDIAGSGFAVTGYTVHTGLGGDPALARLRKRLQKRNLKLMLDFVPNHMGLDHPWLEQHPEYFIAGTELDLARAPTDYAWVRGKQGDLLLAHGRDPYFPGWPDTLQLNYANPALQEAMIRELEKISGQCDGVRCDMAMLVLPDVFERTWGQRPEPFWPNATDRVRKRSPDFLFMAEVYWDREWDLQQQGFDYTYDKRLYDRLREQQARPVREHLMAGLDFQDKLARFLENHDEPRAAATFPWDIHQAAALITFLSPGMRFFHQGQFEGWKKRISPHLVRAPGEPVTAEIQQFYDRLLMILRQQVVRDGQWRLLECRPAWDGNGSNDSFIAFAWELPGEERLLIAVNYAPHQSQCRLRLPFADLAGKAWRLQDQIGSASYDRDGNELESQGLFLDHGPWQTAVWSLKSGN
;
A
#
# COMPACT_ATOMS: atom_id res chain seq x y z
N MET A 1 22.01 8.78 2.67
CA MET A 1 20.96 8.54 3.69
C MET A 1 20.69 7.06 3.70
N ILE A 2 20.79 6.42 4.85
CA ILE A 2 20.50 4.99 4.97
C ILE A 2 19.00 4.87 5.23
N ILE A 3 18.26 4.26 4.30
CA ILE A 3 16.87 3.87 4.51
C ILE A 3 16.92 2.64 5.42
N PRO A 4 16.06 2.55 6.46
CA PRO A 4 16.03 1.37 7.31
C PRO A 4 15.60 0.13 6.53
N SER A 5 15.94 -1.05 7.03
CA SER A 5 15.57 -2.33 6.41
C SER A 5 14.04 -2.46 6.27
N TYR A 6 13.30 -1.89 7.22
CA TYR A 6 11.83 -1.93 7.27
C TYR A 6 11.25 -0.52 7.33
N PRO A 7 11.09 0.16 6.17
CA PRO A 7 10.64 1.54 6.10
C PRO A 7 9.13 1.68 6.29
N SER A 8 8.70 2.92 6.58
CA SER A 8 7.29 3.30 6.67
C SER A 8 6.92 4.25 5.53
N LEU A 9 5.81 3.95 4.84
CA LEU A 9 5.23 4.71 3.75
C LEU A 9 3.90 5.32 4.17
N TYR A 10 3.69 6.60 3.86
CA TYR A 10 2.40 7.28 4.03
C TYR A 10 1.84 7.72 2.69
N GLN A 11 0.68 7.16 2.31
CA GLN A 11 -0.05 7.51 1.10
C GLN A 11 -1.00 8.67 1.36
N ILE A 12 -0.99 9.64 0.47
CA ILE A 12 -1.83 10.84 0.52
C ILE A 12 -2.66 10.94 -0.76
N ASN A 13 -3.98 11.12 -0.63
CA ASN A 13 -4.82 11.55 -1.75
C ASN A 13 -4.56 13.02 -2.04
N THR A 14 -3.67 13.29 -2.98
CA THR A 14 -3.16 14.63 -3.27
C THR A 14 -4.24 15.62 -3.65
N ARG A 15 -5.17 15.19 -4.52
CA ARG A 15 -6.25 16.07 -5.00
C ARG A 15 -7.18 16.48 -3.87
N VAL A 16 -7.54 15.54 -3.00
CA VAL A 16 -8.39 15.81 -1.83
C VAL A 16 -7.66 16.72 -0.84
N TRP A 17 -6.40 16.45 -0.56
CA TRP A 17 -5.61 17.27 0.38
C TRP A 17 -5.46 18.71 -0.10
N LEU A 18 -5.12 18.91 -1.38
CA LEU A 18 -4.98 20.25 -1.94
C LEU A 18 -6.33 20.99 -2.03
N THR A 19 -7.44 20.28 -2.27
CA THR A 19 -8.78 20.89 -2.21
C THR A 19 -9.10 21.41 -0.81
N GLU A 20 -8.77 20.65 0.24
CA GLU A 20 -8.98 21.09 1.62
C GLU A 20 -8.07 22.27 1.99
N LEU A 21 -6.80 22.22 1.62
CA LEU A 21 -5.89 23.38 1.78
C LEU A 21 -6.41 24.60 1.03
N GLY A 22 -6.93 24.43 -0.17
CA GLY A 22 -7.50 25.52 -0.97
C GLY A 22 -8.69 26.18 -0.28
N ARG A 23 -9.56 25.39 0.39
CA ARG A 23 -10.67 25.94 1.19
C ARG A 23 -10.15 26.79 2.35
N GLN A 24 -9.12 26.34 3.03
CA GLN A 24 -8.50 27.08 4.14
C GLN A 24 -7.84 28.38 3.65
N LEU A 25 -7.23 28.36 2.46
CA LEU A 25 -6.56 29.51 1.85
C LEU A 25 -7.51 30.48 1.12
N GLY A 26 -8.76 30.08 0.86
CA GLY A 26 -9.73 30.85 0.05
C GLY A 26 -9.35 30.94 -1.43
N ARG A 27 -8.47 30.08 -1.95
CA ARG A 27 -8.05 29.98 -3.35
C ARG A 27 -7.61 28.55 -3.68
N PRO A 28 -7.55 28.15 -4.96
CA PRO A 28 -6.95 26.85 -5.32
C PRO A 28 -5.53 26.70 -4.75
N ALA A 29 -5.27 25.58 -4.11
CA ALA A 29 -3.94 25.24 -3.60
C ALA A 29 -3.17 24.37 -4.59
N THR A 30 -1.86 24.48 -4.56
CA THR A 30 -0.90 23.71 -5.33
C THR A 30 0.04 22.96 -4.39
N LEU A 31 0.95 22.15 -4.94
CA LEU A 31 1.98 21.44 -4.15
C LEU A 31 2.91 22.40 -3.38
N ASP A 32 3.03 23.66 -3.82
CA ASP A 32 3.79 24.68 -3.11
C ASP A 32 3.12 25.14 -1.82
N ASP A 33 1.80 25.03 -1.74
CA ASP A 33 1.00 25.47 -0.59
C ASP A 33 0.99 24.45 0.56
N ILE A 34 1.51 23.24 0.36
CA ILE A 34 1.64 22.24 1.42
C ILE A 34 2.51 22.82 2.55
N PRO A 35 1.99 22.93 3.80
CA PRO A 35 2.72 23.54 4.91
C PRO A 35 3.98 22.72 5.28
N ASP A 36 5.08 23.40 5.60
CA ASP A 36 6.28 22.74 6.14
C ASP A 36 6.00 22.00 7.46
N ALA A 37 5.11 22.53 8.29
CA ALA A 37 4.69 21.88 9.53
C ALA A 37 4.10 20.48 9.32
N GLU A 38 3.37 20.24 8.20
CA GLU A 38 2.84 18.92 7.87
C GLU A 38 3.95 17.96 7.44
N LEU A 39 4.94 18.44 6.70
CA LEU A 39 6.10 17.64 6.33
C LEU A 39 6.96 17.31 7.57
N ASP A 40 7.10 18.26 8.50
CA ASP A 40 7.79 18.08 9.80
C ASP A 40 7.04 17.06 10.67
N ARG A 41 5.69 17.10 10.69
CA ARG A 41 4.84 16.13 11.40
C ARG A 41 5.06 14.71 10.86
N LEU A 42 5.00 14.53 9.54
CA LEU A 42 5.20 13.22 8.90
C LEU A 42 6.61 12.66 9.19
N ALA A 43 7.64 13.49 9.05
CA ALA A 43 9.00 13.09 9.40
C ALA A 43 9.12 12.74 10.89
N GLY A 44 8.52 13.56 11.77
CA GLY A 44 8.49 13.34 13.22
C GLY A 44 7.73 12.07 13.64
N GLN A 45 6.75 11.63 12.87
CA GLN A 45 6.05 10.36 13.05
C GLN A 45 6.85 9.13 12.59
N GLY A 46 8.00 9.32 11.92
CA GLY A 46 8.92 8.26 11.53
C GLY A 46 8.65 7.67 10.15
N PHE A 47 7.95 8.40 9.29
CA PHE A 47 7.83 8.02 7.88
C PHE A 47 9.13 8.24 7.14
N ASP A 48 9.39 7.36 6.18
CA ASP A 48 10.54 7.40 5.28
C ASP A 48 10.11 7.79 3.86
N TRP A 49 8.88 7.40 3.50
CA TRP A 49 8.31 7.58 2.18
C TRP A 49 6.97 8.30 2.24
N ILE A 50 6.78 9.24 1.33
CA ILE A 50 5.50 9.89 1.07
C ILE A 50 5.07 9.55 -0.34
N TRP A 51 3.92 8.89 -0.49
CA TRP A 51 3.31 8.62 -1.78
C TRP A 51 2.19 9.62 -2.05
N LEU A 52 2.40 10.46 -3.07
CA LEU A 52 1.40 11.39 -3.57
C LEU A 52 0.61 10.74 -4.71
N LEU A 53 -0.60 10.29 -4.40
CA LEU A 53 -1.52 9.65 -5.33
C LEU A 53 -2.07 10.65 -6.35
N SER A 54 -2.13 10.29 -7.64
CA SER A 54 -2.87 11.00 -8.69
C SER A 54 -2.35 12.41 -9.01
N VAL A 55 -1.04 12.57 -9.18
CA VAL A 55 -0.43 13.88 -9.50
C VAL A 55 -0.34 14.17 -11.00
N TRP A 56 -0.46 13.16 -11.87
CA TRP A 56 -0.23 13.29 -13.29
C TRP A 56 -1.37 13.97 -14.05
N GLN A 57 -1.09 14.38 -15.30
CA GLN A 57 -2.10 14.92 -16.21
C GLN A 57 -3.16 13.87 -16.49
N THR A 58 -4.42 14.30 -16.42
CA THR A 58 -5.60 13.55 -16.84
C THR A 58 -6.43 14.42 -17.77
N GLY A 59 -7.27 13.80 -18.62
CA GLY A 59 -8.01 14.50 -19.65
C GLY A 59 -9.50 14.65 -19.36
N PRO A 60 -10.20 15.51 -20.12
CA PRO A 60 -11.64 15.71 -20.01
C PRO A 60 -12.47 14.47 -20.36
N GLY A 61 -11.96 13.57 -21.21
CA GLY A 61 -12.70 12.34 -21.60
C GLY A 61 -12.95 11.43 -20.40
N ALA A 62 -11.91 11.13 -19.60
CA ALA A 62 -12.07 10.34 -18.38
C ALA A 62 -12.95 11.04 -17.33
N GLN A 63 -12.85 12.37 -17.20
CA GLN A 63 -13.73 13.16 -16.34
C GLN A 63 -15.20 13.06 -16.78
N GLN A 64 -15.46 13.19 -18.07
CA GLN A 64 -16.82 13.09 -18.61
C GLN A 64 -17.43 11.69 -18.38
N VAL A 65 -16.66 10.63 -18.58
CA VAL A 65 -17.10 9.27 -18.27
C VAL A 65 -17.45 9.16 -16.79
N SER A 66 -16.60 9.64 -15.89
CA SER A 66 -16.85 9.61 -14.45
C SER A 66 -18.09 10.38 -14.02
N ARG A 67 -18.37 11.53 -14.66
CA ARG A 67 -19.56 12.34 -14.40
C ARG A 67 -20.84 11.73 -14.94
N SER A 68 -20.77 10.97 -16.04
CA SER A 68 -21.94 10.38 -16.69
C SER A 68 -22.24 8.94 -16.28
N ASN A 69 -21.28 8.22 -15.70
CA ASN A 69 -21.46 6.84 -15.27
C ASN A 69 -22.39 6.76 -14.04
N ALA A 70 -23.61 6.24 -14.26
CA ALA A 70 -24.64 6.20 -13.23
C ALA A 70 -24.28 5.30 -12.03
N GLY A 71 -23.48 4.25 -12.25
CA GLY A 71 -23.00 3.36 -11.19
C GLY A 71 -22.02 4.09 -10.28
N TRP A 72 -21.00 4.73 -10.87
CA TRP A 72 -20.01 5.49 -10.13
C TRP A 72 -20.61 6.70 -9.41
N ARG A 73 -21.54 7.41 -10.04
CA ARG A 73 -22.22 8.53 -9.37
C ARG A 73 -23.00 8.11 -8.13
N ARG A 74 -23.64 6.94 -8.12
CA ARG A 74 -24.28 6.40 -6.90
C ARG A 74 -23.26 6.14 -5.80
N GLU A 75 -22.14 5.48 -6.12
CA GLU A 75 -21.05 5.26 -5.18
C GLU A 75 -20.49 6.59 -4.63
N PHE A 76 -20.27 7.57 -5.50
CA PHE A 76 -19.79 8.90 -5.08
C PHE A 76 -20.81 9.61 -4.15
N GLN A 77 -22.11 9.46 -4.40
CA GLN A 77 -23.17 10.01 -3.55
C GLN A 77 -23.26 9.33 -2.18
N GLU A 78 -22.91 8.03 -2.08
CA GLU A 78 -22.80 7.35 -0.78
C GLU A 78 -21.65 7.93 0.07
N THR A 79 -20.58 8.36 -0.58
CA THR A 79 -19.45 9.03 0.08
C THR A 79 -19.75 10.50 0.36
N LEU A 80 -20.32 11.22 -0.63
CA LEU A 80 -20.64 12.64 -0.59
C LEU A 80 -22.13 12.85 -0.88
N PRO A 81 -23.03 12.86 0.12
CA PRO A 81 -24.48 13.05 -0.11
C PRO A 81 -24.84 14.34 -0.85
N ASN A 82 -24.00 15.38 -0.74
CA ASN A 82 -24.13 16.65 -1.44
C ASN A 82 -23.15 16.77 -2.63
N LEU A 83 -22.94 15.67 -3.34
CA LEU A 83 -22.09 15.59 -4.52
C LEU A 83 -22.50 16.61 -5.60
N CYS A 84 -21.51 17.33 -6.13
CA CYS A 84 -21.64 18.14 -7.34
C CYS A 84 -20.60 17.73 -8.40
N ASP A 85 -20.77 18.20 -9.63
CA ASP A 85 -19.88 17.81 -10.73
C ASP A 85 -18.44 18.31 -10.54
N ASP A 86 -18.23 19.38 -9.80
CA ASP A 86 -16.90 19.90 -9.45
C ASP A 86 -16.15 18.99 -8.48
N ASP A 87 -16.85 18.14 -7.72
CA ASP A 87 -16.24 17.13 -6.87
C ASP A 87 -15.62 15.97 -7.69
N ILE A 88 -16.01 15.83 -8.99
CA ILE A 88 -15.61 14.71 -9.85
C ILE A 88 -14.56 15.18 -10.86
N ALA A 89 -13.30 14.87 -10.59
CA ALA A 89 -12.17 15.17 -11.48
C ALA A 89 -11.88 14.08 -12.51
N GLY A 90 -12.46 12.89 -12.35
CA GLY A 90 -12.10 11.70 -13.12
C GLY A 90 -10.96 10.92 -12.49
N SER A 91 -10.74 9.69 -12.96
CA SER A 91 -9.70 8.79 -12.42
C SER A 91 -8.32 9.43 -12.50
N GLY A 92 -7.60 9.39 -11.39
CA GLY A 92 -6.18 9.75 -11.35
C GLY A 92 -5.27 8.77 -12.09
N PHE A 93 -5.80 7.61 -12.47
CA PHE A 93 -5.11 6.56 -13.24
C PHE A 93 -5.39 6.62 -14.74
N ALA A 94 -6.37 7.42 -15.20
CA ALA A 94 -6.60 7.72 -16.62
C ALA A 94 -5.60 8.80 -17.11
N VAL A 95 -4.30 8.44 -17.07
CA VAL A 95 -3.19 9.35 -17.33
C VAL A 95 -3.11 9.72 -18.80
N THR A 96 -2.94 11.02 -19.10
CA THR A 96 -2.71 11.53 -20.46
C THR A 96 -1.28 12.01 -20.68
N GLY A 97 -0.41 11.87 -19.70
CA GLY A 97 1.01 12.17 -19.76
C GLY A 97 1.64 12.28 -18.38
N TYR A 98 2.89 11.87 -18.28
CA TYR A 98 3.68 11.91 -17.05
C TYR A 98 4.35 13.28 -16.84
N THR A 99 3.52 14.31 -16.80
CA THR A 99 3.81 15.64 -16.28
C THR A 99 2.82 15.95 -15.18
N VAL A 100 3.22 16.69 -14.18
CA VAL A 100 2.35 17.02 -13.05
C VAL A 100 1.18 17.88 -13.55
N HIS A 101 -0.03 17.57 -13.10
CA HIS A 101 -1.23 18.29 -13.47
C HIS A 101 -1.08 19.79 -13.19
N THR A 102 -1.42 20.63 -14.19
CA THR A 102 -1.24 22.10 -14.10
C THR A 102 -1.94 22.73 -12.90
N GLY A 103 -3.13 22.22 -12.55
CA GLY A 103 -3.89 22.62 -11.36
C GLY A 103 -3.19 22.32 -10.04
N LEU A 104 -2.18 21.43 -10.02
CA LEU A 104 -1.36 21.12 -8.84
C LEU A 104 -0.05 21.94 -8.82
N GLY A 105 0.18 22.82 -9.81
CA GLY A 105 1.38 23.66 -9.91
C GLY A 105 2.46 23.13 -10.87
N GLY A 106 2.20 22.02 -11.57
CA GLY A 106 3.08 21.46 -12.58
C GLY A 106 4.40 20.89 -12.04
N ASP A 107 5.28 20.42 -12.93
CA ASP A 107 6.59 19.84 -12.60
C ASP A 107 7.46 20.75 -11.70
N PRO A 108 7.48 22.10 -11.88
CA PRO A 108 8.26 22.96 -10.99
C PRO A 108 7.82 22.92 -9.53
N ALA A 109 6.51 22.83 -9.25
CA ALA A 109 6.01 22.74 -7.88
C ALA A 109 6.39 21.40 -7.25
N LEU A 110 6.28 20.28 -8.00
CA LEU A 110 6.74 18.97 -7.55
C LEU A 110 8.24 18.98 -7.22
N ALA A 111 9.06 19.58 -8.08
CA ALA A 111 10.51 19.67 -7.85
C ALA A 111 10.86 20.44 -6.57
N ARG A 112 10.11 21.52 -6.26
CA ARG A 112 10.27 22.28 -5.00
C ARG A 112 9.82 21.45 -3.80
N LEU A 113 8.67 20.77 -3.90
CA LEU A 113 8.19 19.91 -2.83
C LEU A 113 9.17 18.76 -2.56
N ARG A 114 9.69 18.08 -3.60
CA ARG A 114 10.68 17.00 -3.45
C ARG A 114 11.92 17.50 -2.68
N LYS A 115 12.43 18.70 -2.97
CA LYS A 115 13.54 19.30 -2.22
C LYS A 115 13.19 19.56 -0.74
N ARG A 116 11.94 19.93 -0.44
CA ARG A 116 11.46 20.15 0.93
C ARG A 116 11.34 18.81 1.69
N LEU A 117 10.89 17.73 1.02
CA LEU A 117 10.87 16.36 1.56
C LEU A 117 12.29 15.87 1.85
N GLN A 118 13.22 16.04 0.90
CA GLN A 118 14.62 15.63 1.04
C GLN A 118 15.33 16.29 2.23
N LYS A 119 15.03 17.55 2.54
CA LYS A 119 15.56 18.24 3.74
C LYS A 119 15.13 17.59 5.05
N ARG A 120 14.06 16.80 5.04
CA ARG A 120 13.48 16.06 6.17
C ARG A 120 13.78 14.57 6.16
N ASN A 121 14.65 14.14 5.25
CA ASN A 121 14.95 12.73 5.00
C ASN A 121 13.74 11.91 4.50
N LEU A 122 12.74 12.58 3.91
CA LEU A 122 11.59 11.93 3.29
C LEU A 122 11.86 11.68 1.81
N LYS A 123 11.50 10.49 1.33
CA LYS A 123 11.52 10.09 -0.08
C LYS A 123 10.14 10.27 -0.70
N LEU A 124 10.11 10.59 -1.98
CA LEU A 124 8.89 10.78 -2.74
C LEU A 124 8.60 9.59 -3.63
N MET A 125 7.40 9.02 -3.49
CA MET A 125 6.85 8.00 -4.39
C MET A 125 5.69 8.58 -5.21
N LEU A 126 5.61 8.22 -6.50
CA LEU A 126 4.53 8.58 -7.41
C LEU A 126 3.99 7.34 -8.12
N ASP A 127 2.86 7.48 -8.84
CA ASP A 127 2.26 6.40 -9.61
C ASP A 127 2.96 6.20 -10.96
N PHE A 128 3.03 4.96 -11.42
CA PHE A 128 3.24 4.59 -12.81
C PHE A 128 2.13 3.63 -13.22
N VAL A 129 1.42 3.95 -14.31
CA VAL A 129 0.27 3.19 -14.81
C VAL A 129 0.68 2.44 -16.08
N PRO A 130 1.13 1.19 -16.00
CA PRO A 130 1.65 0.48 -17.17
C PRO A 130 0.55 -0.03 -18.10
N ASN A 131 -0.60 -0.44 -17.58
CA ASN A 131 -1.59 -1.23 -18.32
C ASN A 131 -2.40 -0.42 -19.33
N HIS A 132 -2.70 0.85 -19.03
CA HIS A 132 -3.64 1.66 -19.80
C HIS A 132 -3.30 3.14 -19.74
N MET A 133 -3.94 3.94 -20.59
CA MET A 133 -3.88 5.39 -20.62
C MET A 133 -5.28 5.99 -20.69
N GLY A 134 -5.39 7.30 -20.39
CA GLY A 134 -6.66 8.04 -20.55
C GLY A 134 -7.10 8.18 -22.00
N LEU A 135 -8.39 8.43 -22.19
CA LEU A 135 -9.04 8.55 -23.51
C LEU A 135 -8.48 9.69 -24.39
N ASP A 136 -7.86 10.69 -23.77
CA ASP A 136 -7.30 11.88 -24.43
C ASP A 136 -5.77 11.81 -24.56
N HIS A 137 -5.15 10.61 -24.38
CA HIS A 137 -3.71 10.51 -24.47
C HIS A 137 -3.19 10.85 -25.87
N PRO A 138 -2.14 11.69 -26.02
CA PRO A 138 -1.62 12.11 -27.33
C PRO A 138 -1.19 10.97 -28.25
N TRP A 139 -0.83 9.81 -27.70
CA TRP A 139 -0.50 8.63 -28.51
C TRP A 139 -1.67 8.11 -29.33
N LEU A 140 -2.90 8.42 -28.97
CA LEU A 140 -4.07 8.07 -29.77
C LEU A 140 -3.98 8.63 -31.21
N GLU A 141 -3.44 9.86 -31.35
CA GLU A 141 -3.24 10.49 -32.64
C GLU A 141 -1.86 10.18 -33.26
N GLN A 142 -0.84 10.02 -32.43
CA GLN A 142 0.54 9.90 -32.86
C GLN A 142 0.95 8.44 -33.12
N HIS A 143 0.46 7.51 -32.30
CA HIS A 143 0.83 6.11 -32.25
C HIS A 143 -0.38 5.21 -31.92
N PRO A 144 -1.45 5.20 -32.77
CA PRO A 144 -2.63 4.36 -32.48
C PRO A 144 -2.29 2.86 -32.38
N GLU A 145 -1.18 2.42 -32.98
CA GLU A 145 -0.65 1.05 -32.88
C GLU A 145 -0.15 0.68 -31.48
N TYR A 146 -0.05 1.64 -30.57
CA TYR A 146 0.29 1.39 -29.16
C TYR A 146 -0.92 0.89 -28.34
N PHE A 147 -2.11 0.90 -28.92
CA PHE A 147 -3.33 0.45 -28.26
C PHE A 147 -3.82 -0.88 -28.83
N ILE A 148 -4.59 -1.63 -28.03
CA ILE A 148 -5.26 -2.85 -28.49
C ILE A 148 -6.46 -2.46 -29.35
N ALA A 149 -6.38 -2.77 -30.64
CA ALA A 149 -7.51 -2.61 -31.56
C ALA A 149 -8.52 -3.75 -31.43
N GLY A 150 -9.80 -3.42 -31.49
CA GLY A 150 -10.89 -4.39 -31.55
C GLY A 150 -11.48 -4.53 -32.95
N THR A 151 -12.32 -5.53 -33.14
CA THR A 151 -13.15 -5.74 -34.31
C THR A 151 -14.63 -5.52 -33.95
N GLU A 152 -15.50 -5.32 -34.94
CA GLU A 152 -16.95 -5.24 -34.71
C GLU A 152 -17.48 -6.52 -34.00
N LEU A 153 -16.86 -7.67 -34.28
CA LEU A 153 -17.21 -8.90 -33.61
C LEU A 153 -16.83 -8.89 -32.11
N ASP A 154 -15.69 -8.31 -31.78
CA ASP A 154 -15.26 -8.15 -30.38
C ASP A 154 -16.20 -7.21 -29.64
N LEU A 155 -16.56 -6.09 -30.24
CA LEU A 155 -17.54 -5.16 -29.69
C LEU A 155 -18.93 -5.83 -29.50
N ALA A 156 -19.36 -6.63 -30.46
CA ALA A 156 -20.63 -7.35 -30.35
C ALA A 156 -20.64 -8.41 -29.23
N ARG A 157 -19.48 -9.05 -28.97
CA ARG A 157 -19.31 -10.04 -27.90
C ARG A 157 -19.15 -9.45 -26.52
N ALA A 158 -18.44 -8.32 -26.43
CA ALA A 158 -18.09 -7.65 -25.18
C ALA A 158 -18.22 -6.12 -25.31
N PRO A 159 -19.46 -5.61 -25.37
CA PRO A 159 -19.73 -4.18 -25.64
C PRO A 159 -19.23 -3.23 -24.55
N THR A 160 -18.92 -3.73 -23.36
CA THR A 160 -18.33 -2.94 -22.26
C THR A 160 -16.81 -2.89 -22.30
N ASP A 161 -16.17 -3.70 -23.15
CA ASP A 161 -14.71 -3.82 -23.19
C ASP A 161 -14.07 -3.03 -24.34
N TYR A 162 -14.89 -2.49 -25.24
CA TYR A 162 -14.44 -1.75 -26.42
C TYR A 162 -15.25 -0.49 -26.64
N ALA A 163 -14.64 0.53 -27.21
CA ALA A 163 -15.31 1.75 -27.63
C ALA A 163 -14.77 2.29 -28.95
N TRP A 164 -15.66 2.97 -29.70
CA TRP A 164 -15.25 3.82 -30.82
C TRP A 164 -14.65 5.12 -30.27
N VAL A 165 -13.41 5.39 -30.63
CA VAL A 165 -12.65 6.59 -30.21
C VAL A 165 -12.25 7.36 -31.44
N ARG A 166 -12.40 8.68 -31.42
CA ARG A 166 -12.03 9.51 -32.56
C ARG A 166 -10.52 9.68 -32.64
N GLY A 167 -9.94 9.12 -33.71
CA GLY A 167 -8.53 9.30 -34.06
C GLY A 167 -8.33 10.35 -35.16
N LYS A 168 -7.08 10.67 -35.47
CA LYS A 168 -6.72 11.66 -36.49
C LYS A 168 -7.17 11.27 -37.91
N GLN A 169 -7.18 9.98 -38.23
CA GLN A 169 -7.50 9.45 -39.57
C GLN A 169 -8.91 8.83 -39.66
N GLY A 170 -9.74 8.99 -38.65
CA GLY A 170 -11.06 8.41 -38.52
C GLY A 170 -11.30 7.75 -37.18
N ASP A 171 -12.46 7.18 -37.00
CA ASP A 171 -12.82 6.49 -35.77
C ASP A 171 -12.06 5.15 -35.66
N LEU A 172 -11.54 4.87 -34.49
CA LEU A 172 -10.80 3.65 -34.12
C LEU A 172 -11.63 2.86 -33.13
N LEU A 173 -11.79 1.56 -33.33
CA LEU A 173 -12.34 0.68 -32.31
C LEU A 173 -11.21 0.16 -31.43
N LEU A 174 -11.17 0.59 -30.17
CA LEU A 174 -10.10 0.27 -29.23
C LEU A 174 -10.64 -0.40 -27.98
N ALA A 175 -9.82 -1.25 -27.36
CA ALA A 175 -10.14 -1.87 -26.09
C ALA A 175 -9.97 -0.90 -24.92
N HIS A 176 -10.85 -0.97 -23.94
CA HIS A 176 -10.63 -0.38 -22.62
C HIS A 176 -9.57 -1.15 -21.84
N GLY A 177 -8.87 -0.46 -20.93
CA GLY A 177 -8.03 -1.13 -19.94
C GLY A 177 -8.85 -2.09 -19.10
N ARG A 178 -8.35 -3.29 -18.86
CA ARG A 178 -9.03 -4.27 -18.00
C ARG A 178 -8.07 -5.32 -17.46
N ASP A 179 -8.54 -6.05 -16.49
CA ASP A 179 -7.98 -7.33 -16.07
C ASP A 179 -8.71 -8.51 -16.76
N PRO A 180 -8.24 -9.76 -16.60
CA PRO A 180 -8.85 -10.92 -17.26
C PRO A 180 -10.22 -11.36 -16.70
N TYR A 181 -10.70 -10.76 -15.59
CA TYR A 181 -11.86 -11.24 -14.84
C TYR A 181 -13.04 -10.28 -14.82
N PHE A 182 -12.80 -8.98 -15.06
CA PHE A 182 -13.80 -7.93 -14.96
C PHE A 182 -13.95 -7.16 -16.28
N PRO A 183 -15.08 -6.48 -16.50
CA PRO A 183 -15.29 -5.60 -17.66
C PRO A 183 -14.25 -4.48 -17.74
N GLY A 184 -14.07 -3.94 -18.93
CA GLY A 184 -13.18 -2.82 -19.17
C GLY A 184 -13.50 -1.57 -18.37
N TRP A 185 -12.45 -0.81 -18.01
CA TRP A 185 -12.58 0.51 -17.36
C TRP A 185 -12.85 1.57 -18.41
N PRO A 186 -14.09 2.11 -18.49
CA PRO A 186 -14.57 2.86 -19.65
C PRO A 186 -13.90 4.24 -19.83
N ASP A 187 -13.12 4.69 -18.87
CA ASP A 187 -12.36 5.95 -18.89
C ASP A 187 -10.90 5.75 -19.35
N THR A 188 -10.54 4.55 -19.80
CA THR A 188 -9.17 4.18 -20.18
C THR A 188 -9.10 3.47 -21.53
N LEU A 189 -7.89 3.40 -22.11
CA LEU A 189 -7.55 2.62 -23.31
C LEU A 189 -6.40 1.68 -23.02
N GLN A 190 -6.54 0.42 -23.43
CA GLN A 190 -5.56 -0.64 -23.21
C GLN A 190 -4.31 -0.47 -24.06
N LEU A 191 -3.14 -0.50 -23.42
CA LEU A 191 -1.86 -0.50 -24.09
C LEU A 191 -1.48 -1.89 -24.62
N ASN A 192 -0.85 -1.93 -25.79
CA ASN A 192 -0.47 -3.18 -26.48
C ASN A 192 0.99 -3.55 -26.19
N TYR A 193 1.24 -4.29 -25.13
CA TYR A 193 2.59 -4.76 -24.78
C TYR A 193 3.19 -5.78 -25.75
N ALA A 194 2.41 -6.37 -26.66
CA ALA A 194 2.96 -7.17 -27.76
C ALA A 194 3.70 -6.30 -28.80
N ASN A 195 3.53 -4.97 -28.77
CA ASN A 195 4.27 -4.03 -29.59
C ASN A 195 5.58 -3.60 -28.88
N PRO A 196 6.78 -3.96 -29.39
CA PRO A 196 8.04 -3.57 -28.76
C PRO A 196 8.28 -2.06 -28.72
N ALA A 197 7.72 -1.31 -29.69
CA ALA A 197 7.85 0.15 -29.71
C ALA A 197 7.08 0.81 -28.55
N LEU A 198 5.93 0.23 -28.14
CA LEU A 198 5.23 0.64 -26.95
C LEU A 198 6.07 0.36 -25.69
N GLN A 199 6.62 -0.85 -25.55
CA GLN A 199 7.45 -1.16 -24.37
C GLN A 199 8.61 -0.16 -24.24
N GLU A 200 9.29 0.16 -25.33
CA GLU A 200 10.36 1.16 -25.33
C GLU A 200 9.85 2.57 -24.98
N ALA A 201 8.66 2.96 -25.43
CA ALA A 201 8.03 4.24 -25.07
C ALA A 201 7.71 4.29 -23.57
N MET A 202 7.14 3.23 -23.01
CA MET A 202 6.83 3.13 -21.58
C MET A 202 8.09 3.15 -20.70
N ILE A 203 9.17 2.52 -21.14
CA ILE A 203 10.47 2.61 -20.43
C ILE A 203 10.98 4.05 -20.42
N ARG A 204 10.87 4.79 -21.53
CA ARG A 204 11.25 6.22 -21.56
C ARG A 204 10.42 7.07 -20.62
N GLU A 205 9.12 6.79 -20.48
CA GLU A 205 8.29 7.49 -19.49
C GLU A 205 8.73 7.15 -18.04
N LEU A 206 9.07 5.89 -17.75
CA LEU A 206 9.65 5.52 -16.44
C LEU A 206 10.99 6.22 -16.16
N GLU A 207 11.86 6.30 -17.16
CA GLU A 207 13.13 7.05 -17.06
C GLU A 207 12.89 8.54 -16.75
N LYS A 208 11.86 9.14 -17.36
CA LYS A 208 11.45 10.53 -17.08
C LYS A 208 10.91 10.67 -15.67
N ILE A 209 10.02 9.77 -15.21
CA ILE A 209 9.47 9.76 -13.85
C ILE A 209 10.59 9.61 -12.82
N SER A 210 11.59 8.78 -13.06
CA SER A 210 12.72 8.56 -12.15
C SER A 210 13.55 9.82 -11.89
N GLY A 211 13.50 10.80 -12.79
CA GLY A 211 14.05 12.13 -12.59
C GLY A 211 13.22 13.01 -11.65
N GLN A 212 11.94 12.69 -11.44
CA GLN A 212 10.98 13.51 -10.70
C GLN A 212 10.72 13.03 -9.27
N CYS A 213 10.94 11.74 -8.96
CA CYS A 213 10.69 11.13 -7.65
C CYS A 213 11.82 10.16 -7.25
N ASP A 214 11.66 9.49 -6.13
CA ASP A 214 12.64 8.53 -5.58
C ASP A 214 12.17 7.08 -5.75
N GLY A 215 10.91 6.87 -6.13
CA GLY A 215 10.33 5.56 -6.41
C GLY A 215 8.95 5.67 -7.01
N VAL A 216 8.43 4.55 -7.53
CA VAL A 216 7.09 4.45 -8.12
C VAL A 216 6.28 3.30 -7.52
N ARG A 217 4.99 3.55 -7.36
CA ARG A 217 3.99 2.50 -7.25
C ARG A 217 3.47 2.19 -8.65
N CYS A 218 3.66 0.98 -9.09
CA CYS A 218 3.21 0.50 -10.40
C CYS A 218 1.79 -0.07 -10.27
N ASP A 219 0.86 0.61 -10.93
CA ASP A 219 -0.55 0.26 -10.97
C ASP A 219 -0.76 -1.09 -11.65
N MET A 220 -1.50 -2.01 -11.02
CA MET A 220 -1.84 -3.32 -11.58
C MET A 220 -0.67 -4.00 -12.32
N ALA A 221 0.51 -4.02 -11.69
CA ALA A 221 1.78 -4.38 -12.34
C ALA A 221 1.79 -5.79 -12.95
N MET A 222 0.99 -6.72 -12.43
CA MET A 222 0.89 -8.08 -12.95
C MET A 222 0.18 -8.16 -14.31
N LEU A 223 -0.58 -7.14 -14.74
CA LEU A 223 -1.32 -7.19 -16.01
C LEU A 223 -0.42 -7.18 -17.25
N VAL A 224 0.82 -6.69 -17.09
CA VAL A 224 1.81 -6.71 -18.17
C VAL A 224 2.77 -7.90 -18.11
N LEU A 225 2.58 -8.84 -17.17
CA LEU A 225 3.27 -10.13 -17.21
C LEU A 225 2.87 -10.91 -18.45
N PRO A 226 3.81 -11.57 -19.16
CA PRO A 226 3.54 -12.21 -20.45
C PRO A 226 2.37 -13.19 -20.46
N ASP A 227 2.24 -14.01 -19.42
CA ASP A 227 1.16 -15.01 -19.30
C ASP A 227 -0.20 -14.38 -18.93
N VAL A 228 -0.20 -13.30 -18.14
CA VAL A 228 -1.43 -12.58 -17.79
C VAL A 228 -1.92 -11.78 -19.00
N PHE A 229 -1.02 -11.09 -19.71
CA PHE A 229 -1.34 -10.36 -20.92
C PHE A 229 -1.87 -11.28 -22.01
N GLU A 230 -1.20 -12.42 -22.24
CA GLU A 230 -1.65 -13.46 -23.20
C GLU A 230 -3.05 -13.98 -22.89
N ARG A 231 -3.36 -14.25 -21.61
CA ARG A 231 -4.69 -14.69 -21.17
C ARG A 231 -5.77 -13.66 -21.49
N THR A 232 -5.45 -12.37 -21.36
CA THR A 232 -6.41 -11.28 -21.55
C THR A 232 -6.59 -10.92 -23.02
N TRP A 233 -5.48 -10.90 -23.79
CA TRP A 233 -5.43 -10.30 -25.12
C TRP A 233 -5.04 -11.29 -26.23
N GLY A 234 -4.75 -12.54 -25.91
CA GLY A 234 -4.38 -13.56 -26.89
C GLY A 234 -3.00 -13.40 -27.53
N GLN A 235 -2.18 -12.48 -27.03
CA GLN A 235 -0.84 -12.19 -27.51
C GLN A 235 0.15 -12.27 -26.36
N ARG A 236 1.28 -12.96 -26.54
CA ARG A 236 2.32 -13.07 -25.52
C ARG A 236 3.44 -12.07 -25.78
N PRO A 237 3.58 -11.03 -24.93
CA PRO A 237 4.68 -10.06 -25.05
C PRO A 237 6.01 -10.64 -24.53
N GLU A 238 7.12 -9.99 -24.92
CA GLU A 238 8.38 -10.14 -24.19
C GLU A 238 8.27 -9.55 -22.78
N PRO A 239 9.03 -10.08 -21.80
CA PRO A 239 9.01 -9.57 -20.43
C PRO A 239 9.39 -8.09 -20.34
N PHE A 240 8.49 -7.28 -19.83
CA PHE A 240 8.68 -5.82 -19.71
C PHE A 240 9.51 -5.41 -18.48
N TRP A 241 9.16 -5.93 -17.31
CA TRP A 241 9.69 -5.44 -16.03
C TRP A 241 11.21 -5.60 -15.87
N PRO A 242 11.84 -6.73 -16.21
CA PRO A 242 13.28 -6.87 -16.04
C PRO A 242 14.06 -5.80 -16.78
N ASN A 243 13.65 -5.49 -18.03
CA ASN A 243 14.29 -4.46 -18.83
C ASN A 243 14.01 -3.05 -18.29
N ALA A 244 12.76 -2.78 -17.88
CA ALA A 244 12.35 -1.48 -17.36
C ALA A 244 13.06 -1.14 -16.04
N THR A 245 13.07 -2.05 -15.08
CA THR A 245 13.72 -1.86 -13.78
C THR A 245 15.23 -1.72 -13.90
N ASP A 246 15.87 -2.54 -14.74
CA ASP A 246 17.31 -2.46 -15.00
C ASP A 246 17.71 -1.12 -15.61
N ARG A 247 16.98 -0.66 -16.64
CA ARG A 247 17.27 0.61 -17.31
C ARG A 247 17.13 1.81 -16.39
N VAL A 248 16.11 1.86 -15.55
CA VAL A 248 15.94 2.94 -14.58
C VAL A 248 17.07 2.91 -13.55
N ARG A 249 17.42 1.74 -13.00
CA ARG A 249 18.48 1.61 -11.99
C ARG A 249 19.87 1.91 -12.50
N LYS A 250 20.14 1.73 -13.81
CA LYS A 250 21.41 2.20 -14.41
C LYS A 250 21.63 3.70 -14.27
N ARG A 251 20.55 4.50 -14.18
CA ARG A 251 20.60 5.97 -14.00
C ARG A 251 20.38 6.38 -12.55
N SER A 252 19.53 5.65 -11.85
CA SER A 252 19.10 5.92 -10.48
C SER A 252 19.17 4.63 -9.67
N PRO A 253 20.36 4.21 -9.17
CA PRO A 253 20.56 2.90 -8.53
C PRO A 253 19.64 2.62 -7.34
N ASP A 254 19.29 3.66 -6.57
CA ASP A 254 18.44 3.56 -5.38
C ASP A 254 16.94 3.78 -5.67
N PHE A 255 16.54 3.77 -6.96
CA PHE A 255 15.15 3.99 -7.33
C PHE A 255 14.28 2.80 -6.97
N LEU A 256 13.23 3.03 -6.19
CA LEU A 256 12.37 2.00 -5.64
C LEU A 256 11.18 1.69 -6.56
N PHE A 257 10.91 0.40 -6.74
CA PHE A 257 9.71 -0.10 -7.42
C PHE A 257 8.80 -0.83 -6.43
N MET A 258 7.56 -0.38 -6.28
CA MET A 258 6.50 -1.05 -5.54
C MET A 258 5.39 -1.46 -6.49
N ALA A 259 5.01 -2.75 -6.46
CA ALA A 259 3.95 -3.28 -7.31
C ALA A 259 2.62 -3.36 -6.56
N GLU A 260 1.58 -2.83 -7.18
CA GLU A 260 0.25 -3.35 -6.93
C GLU A 260 0.13 -4.71 -7.62
N VAL A 261 -0.27 -5.72 -6.86
CA VAL A 261 -0.29 -7.10 -7.34
C VAL A 261 -1.36 -7.93 -6.63
N TYR A 262 -1.95 -8.86 -7.39
CA TYR A 262 -2.96 -9.81 -6.95
C TYR A 262 -2.65 -11.21 -7.51
N TRP A 263 -3.46 -12.21 -7.15
CA TRP A 263 -3.47 -13.57 -7.70
C TRP A 263 -2.18 -14.36 -7.45
N ASP A 264 -1.54 -14.15 -6.30
CA ASP A 264 -0.30 -14.83 -5.88
C ASP A 264 0.88 -14.57 -6.86
N ARG A 265 0.92 -13.37 -7.48
CA ARG A 265 1.99 -12.99 -8.42
C ARG A 265 3.07 -12.12 -7.76
N GLU A 266 3.06 -11.98 -6.43
CA GLU A 266 4.01 -11.19 -5.66
C GLU A 266 5.44 -11.64 -5.92
N TRP A 267 5.68 -12.97 -5.79
CA TRP A 267 7.00 -13.56 -6.02
C TRP A 267 7.52 -13.31 -7.44
N ASP A 268 6.67 -13.48 -8.45
CA ASP A 268 7.05 -13.27 -9.84
C ASP A 268 7.55 -11.84 -10.10
N LEU A 269 6.87 -10.85 -9.53
CA LEU A 269 7.27 -9.44 -9.67
C LEU A 269 8.51 -9.13 -8.83
N GLN A 270 8.65 -9.68 -7.62
CA GLN A 270 9.87 -9.56 -6.83
C GLN A 270 11.11 -10.07 -7.59
N GLN A 271 10.98 -11.18 -8.35
CA GLN A 271 12.06 -11.70 -9.19
C GLN A 271 12.34 -10.86 -10.44
N GLN A 272 11.39 -9.99 -10.84
CA GLN A 272 11.52 -9.08 -11.98
C GLN A 272 11.98 -7.68 -11.58
N GLY A 273 12.50 -7.51 -10.36
CA GLY A 273 13.16 -6.29 -9.92
C GLY A 273 12.31 -5.36 -9.06
N PHE A 274 11.16 -5.80 -8.57
CA PHE A 274 10.40 -5.03 -7.59
C PHE A 274 11.01 -5.17 -6.20
N ASP A 275 11.15 -4.04 -5.50
CA ASP A 275 11.63 -3.97 -4.12
C ASP A 275 10.51 -4.34 -3.16
N TYR A 276 9.26 -3.92 -3.49
CA TYR A 276 8.09 -4.24 -2.69
C TYR A 276 6.91 -4.64 -3.58
N THR A 277 6.07 -5.52 -3.04
CA THR A 277 4.80 -5.97 -3.61
C THR A 277 3.71 -5.90 -2.56
N TYR A 278 2.48 -5.53 -2.93
CA TYR A 278 1.35 -5.47 -1.99
C TYR A 278 1.12 -6.81 -1.30
N ASP A 279 0.92 -6.79 0.02
CA ASP A 279 0.51 -7.96 0.79
C ASP A 279 -1.02 -8.02 0.94
N LYS A 280 -1.71 -8.15 -0.20
CA LYS A 280 -3.16 -8.29 -0.23
C LYS A 280 -3.62 -9.57 0.46
N ARG A 281 -2.82 -10.62 0.38
CA ARG A 281 -3.13 -11.92 0.99
C ARG A 281 -3.20 -11.85 2.52
N LEU A 282 -2.28 -11.15 3.18
CA LEU A 282 -2.35 -10.93 4.62
C LEU A 282 -3.60 -10.14 5.00
N TYR A 283 -3.88 -9.05 4.27
CA TYR A 283 -5.07 -8.23 4.49
C TYR A 283 -6.37 -9.06 4.40
N ASP A 284 -6.53 -9.89 3.36
CA ASP A 284 -7.72 -10.73 3.19
C ASP A 284 -7.86 -11.76 4.32
N ARG A 285 -6.78 -12.42 4.70
CA ARG A 285 -6.77 -13.39 5.81
C ARG A 285 -7.10 -12.76 7.16
N LEU A 286 -6.64 -11.52 7.40
CA LEU A 286 -7.03 -10.78 8.59
C LEU A 286 -8.54 -10.46 8.60
N ARG A 287 -9.11 -10.12 7.45
CA ARG A 287 -10.57 -9.91 7.33
C ARG A 287 -11.38 -11.18 7.58
N GLU A 288 -10.85 -12.34 7.24
CA GLU A 288 -11.47 -13.65 7.51
C GLU A 288 -11.41 -14.04 8.99
N GLN A 289 -10.62 -13.32 9.81
CA GLN A 289 -10.52 -13.48 11.27
C GLN A 289 -10.08 -14.90 11.70
N GLN A 290 -9.20 -15.53 10.94
CA GLN A 290 -8.69 -16.86 11.22
C GLN A 290 -7.18 -16.83 11.51
N ALA A 291 -6.80 -17.15 12.75
CA ALA A 291 -5.40 -17.08 13.19
C ALA A 291 -4.46 -17.97 12.38
N ARG A 292 -4.88 -19.22 12.09
CA ARG A 292 -4.04 -20.21 11.42
C ARG A 292 -3.61 -19.79 10.01
N PRO A 293 -4.50 -19.36 9.09
CA PRO A 293 -4.09 -18.86 7.77
C PRO A 293 -3.17 -17.63 7.85
N VAL A 294 -3.38 -16.74 8.81
CA VAL A 294 -2.49 -15.58 9.04
C VAL A 294 -1.10 -16.05 9.49
N ARG A 295 -1.02 -16.97 10.45
CA ARG A 295 0.26 -17.52 10.92
C ARG A 295 0.99 -18.28 9.80
N GLU A 296 0.29 -19.09 9.03
CA GLU A 296 0.86 -19.81 7.87
C GLU A 296 1.43 -18.85 6.82
N HIS A 297 0.79 -17.70 6.58
CA HIS A 297 1.34 -16.66 5.70
C HIS A 297 2.68 -16.10 6.22
N LEU A 298 2.79 -15.91 7.53
CA LEU A 298 4.01 -15.42 8.17
C LEU A 298 5.12 -16.47 8.27
N MET A 299 4.88 -17.73 7.87
CA MET A 299 5.90 -18.79 7.81
C MET A 299 6.74 -18.76 6.52
N ALA A 300 6.39 -17.94 5.54
CA ALA A 300 7.19 -17.76 4.33
C ALA A 300 8.60 -17.24 4.66
N GLY A 301 9.58 -17.51 3.80
CA GLY A 301 10.96 -17.08 3.99
C GLY A 301 11.09 -15.54 4.04
N LEU A 302 12.12 -15.05 4.75
CA LEU A 302 12.36 -13.60 4.87
C LEU A 302 12.70 -12.96 3.53
N ASP A 303 13.30 -13.69 2.61
CA ASP A 303 13.56 -13.23 1.23
C ASP A 303 12.30 -12.80 0.47
N PHE A 304 11.15 -13.40 0.81
CA PHE A 304 9.83 -12.99 0.33
C PHE A 304 9.18 -11.95 1.24
N GLN A 305 9.20 -12.17 2.56
CA GLN A 305 8.52 -11.33 3.57
C GLN A 305 9.05 -9.90 3.61
N ASP A 306 10.37 -9.72 3.48
CA ASP A 306 11.04 -8.41 3.54
C ASP A 306 10.64 -7.51 2.37
N LYS A 307 10.13 -8.10 1.28
CA LYS A 307 9.69 -7.41 0.07
C LYS A 307 8.17 -7.21 -0.02
N LEU A 308 7.44 -7.37 1.07
CA LEU A 308 6.01 -7.12 1.11
C LEU A 308 5.71 -5.70 1.61
N ALA A 309 4.80 -5.00 0.93
CA ALA A 309 4.21 -3.75 1.39
C ALA A 309 2.89 -4.07 2.10
N ARG A 310 2.84 -3.87 3.42
CA ARG A 310 1.76 -4.32 4.29
C ARG A 310 0.85 -3.18 4.70
N PHE A 311 -0.45 -3.37 4.54
CA PHE A 311 -1.47 -2.37 4.81
C PHE A 311 -2.73 -2.98 5.43
N LEU A 312 -3.53 -2.16 6.10
CA LEU A 312 -4.89 -2.48 6.54
C LEU A 312 -5.95 -1.74 5.75
N GLU A 313 -5.56 -0.72 5.00
CA GLU A 313 -6.36 0.02 4.05
C GLU A 313 -5.44 0.71 3.04
N ASN A 314 -5.98 1.04 1.89
CA ASN A 314 -5.39 1.91 0.89
C ASN A 314 -6.52 2.69 0.18
N HIS A 315 -6.24 3.33 -0.95
CA HIS A 315 -7.25 4.09 -1.69
C HIS A 315 -8.33 3.23 -2.37
N ASP A 316 -8.07 1.92 -2.59
CA ASP A 316 -9.01 0.98 -3.23
C ASP A 316 -9.79 0.14 -2.22
N GLU A 317 -9.16 -0.23 -1.11
CA GLU A 317 -9.79 -1.07 -0.10
C GLU A 317 -10.73 -0.28 0.81
N PRO A 318 -11.72 -0.93 1.42
CA PRO A 318 -12.51 -0.32 2.50
C PRO A 318 -11.61 0.16 3.64
N ARG A 319 -12.03 1.25 4.29
CA ARG A 319 -11.31 1.82 5.44
C ARG A 319 -11.20 0.80 6.57
N ALA A 320 -10.05 0.73 7.23
CA ALA A 320 -9.80 -0.20 8.33
C ALA A 320 -10.80 -0.03 9.48
N ALA A 321 -11.13 1.22 9.85
CA ALA A 321 -12.12 1.52 10.87
C ALA A 321 -13.58 1.15 10.51
N ALA A 322 -13.85 0.91 9.22
CA ALA A 322 -15.14 0.38 8.76
C ALA A 322 -15.13 -1.15 8.63
N THR A 323 -13.96 -1.73 8.38
CA THR A 323 -13.79 -3.16 8.11
C THR A 323 -13.64 -3.99 9.38
N PHE A 324 -12.87 -3.47 10.35
CA PHE A 324 -12.51 -4.18 11.57
C PHE A 324 -13.20 -3.52 12.79
N PRO A 325 -14.00 -4.25 13.58
CA PRO A 325 -14.35 -3.86 14.95
C PRO A 325 -13.09 -3.51 15.74
N TRP A 326 -13.21 -2.64 16.74
CA TRP A 326 -12.06 -2.01 17.38
C TRP A 326 -11.01 -2.98 17.93
N ASP A 327 -11.42 -4.03 18.64
CA ASP A 327 -10.50 -5.02 19.20
C ASP A 327 -9.76 -5.78 18.08
N ILE A 328 -10.48 -6.14 17.02
CA ILE A 328 -9.89 -6.80 15.83
C ILE A 328 -8.98 -5.85 15.08
N HIS A 329 -9.34 -4.56 15.01
CA HIS A 329 -8.51 -3.53 14.36
C HIS A 329 -7.13 -3.44 15.03
N GLN A 330 -7.09 -3.37 16.37
CA GLN A 330 -5.82 -3.34 17.12
C GLN A 330 -4.98 -4.60 16.84
N ALA A 331 -5.60 -5.77 16.93
CA ALA A 331 -4.94 -7.05 16.68
C ALA A 331 -4.38 -7.13 15.25
N ALA A 332 -5.19 -6.80 14.25
CA ALA A 332 -4.80 -6.78 12.85
C ALA A 332 -3.68 -5.75 12.58
N ALA A 333 -3.75 -4.55 13.18
CA ALA A 333 -2.73 -3.52 13.02
C ALA A 333 -1.36 -3.95 13.56
N LEU A 334 -1.34 -4.57 14.75
CA LEU A 334 -0.07 -5.05 15.33
C LEU A 334 0.54 -6.18 14.50
N ILE A 335 -0.27 -7.12 14.00
CA ILE A 335 0.20 -8.18 13.11
C ILE A 335 0.76 -7.56 11.82
N THR A 336 0.03 -6.65 11.20
CA THR A 336 0.39 -6.06 9.91
C THR A 336 1.68 -5.23 10.02
N PHE A 337 1.70 -4.25 10.93
CA PHE A 337 2.74 -3.22 10.95
C PHE A 337 3.98 -3.59 11.77
N LEU A 338 3.89 -4.62 12.63
CA LEU A 338 5.06 -5.15 13.34
C LEU A 338 5.64 -6.40 12.67
N SER A 339 5.11 -6.85 11.54
CA SER A 339 5.75 -7.85 10.67
C SER A 339 6.81 -7.22 9.76
N PRO A 340 7.74 -8.01 9.18
CA PRO A 340 8.77 -7.51 8.26
C PRO A 340 8.17 -6.95 6.97
N GLY A 341 8.92 -6.15 6.22
CA GLY A 341 8.51 -5.49 4.99
C GLY A 341 8.23 -4.00 5.17
N MET A 342 7.72 -3.35 4.14
CA MET A 342 7.35 -1.94 4.16
C MET A 342 5.99 -1.76 4.86
N ARG A 343 5.88 -0.81 5.79
CA ARG A 343 4.66 -0.48 6.51
C ARG A 343 3.93 0.62 5.75
N PHE A 344 2.81 0.27 5.14
CA PHE A 344 2.07 1.16 4.27
C PHE A 344 0.80 1.66 4.97
N PHE A 345 0.76 2.96 5.25
CA PHE A 345 -0.37 3.67 5.86
C PHE A 345 -1.07 4.59 4.86
N HIS A 346 -2.37 4.77 5.02
CA HIS A 346 -3.18 5.65 4.19
C HIS A 346 -3.70 6.85 4.99
N GLN A 347 -3.78 8.01 4.35
CA GLN A 347 -4.31 9.25 4.92
C GLN A 347 -5.73 9.05 5.47
N GLY A 348 -5.96 9.45 6.72
CA GLY A 348 -7.23 9.27 7.42
C GLY A 348 -7.31 8.00 8.26
N GLN A 349 -6.34 7.09 8.14
CA GLN A 349 -6.30 5.86 8.94
C GLN A 349 -6.12 6.15 10.44
N PHE A 350 -5.27 7.11 10.78
CA PHE A 350 -5.00 7.48 12.16
C PHE A 350 -6.16 8.22 12.81
N GLU A 351 -6.92 8.93 12.02
CA GLU A 351 -8.14 9.63 12.42
C GLU A 351 -9.33 8.69 12.59
N GLY A 352 -9.21 7.46 12.09
CA GLY A 352 -10.27 6.46 12.12
C GLY A 352 -11.43 6.77 11.15
N TRP A 353 -11.13 7.38 10.02
CA TRP A 353 -12.13 7.64 8.99
C TRP A 353 -12.69 6.34 8.41
N LYS A 354 -13.99 6.34 8.11
CA LYS A 354 -14.74 5.16 7.67
C LYS A 354 -15.18 5.19 6.21
N LYS A 355 -15.17 6.37 5.59
CA LYS A 355 -15.58 6.53 4.20
C LYS A 355 -14.39 6.39 3.26
N ARG A 356 -14.46 5.44 2.34
CA ARG A 356 -13.52 5.34 1.23
C ARG A 356 -13.76 6.48 0.26
N ILE A 357 -12.70 7.13 -0.20
CA ILE A 357 -12.77 8.21 -1.16
C ILE A 357 -12.27 7.68 -2.50
N SER A 358 -13.15 7.61 -3.48
CA SER A 358 -12.78 7.18 -4.83
C SER A 358 -11.68 8.10 -5.41
N PRO A 359 -10.66 7.56 -6.14
CA PRO A 359 -9.65 8.36 -6.83
C PRO A 359 -10.20 9.33 -7.89
N HIS A 360 -11.50 9.21 -8.22
CA HIS A 360 -12.20 10.14 -9.11
C HIS A 360 -12.61 11.44 -8.43
N LEU A 361 -12.61 11.48 -7.09
CA LEU A 361 -13.09 12.61 -6.30
C LEU A 361 -11.96 13.52 -5.85
N VAL A 362 -12.25 14.81 -5.72
CA VAL A 362 -11.31 15.81 -5.17
C VAL A 362 -11.73 16.31 -3.79
N ARG A 363 -12.80 15.77 -3.21
CA ARG A 363 -13.31 16.17 -1.90
C ARG A 363 -13.57 14.97 -1.01
N ALA A 364 -13.21 15.09 0.26
CA ALA A 364 -13.58 14.13 1.30
C ALA A 364 -14.82 14.57 2.06
N PRO A 365 -15.60 13.63 2.63
CA PRO A 365 -16.58 13.96 3.65
C PRO A 365 -15.88 14.44 4.92
N GLY A 366 -16.54 15.32 5.67
CA GLY A 366 -16.07 15.71 7.01
C GLY A 366 -16.37 14.60 8.02
N GLU A 367 -15.36 13.80 8.35
CA GLU A 367 -15.47 12.77 9.39
C GLU A 367 -14.75 13.22 10.68
N PRO A 368 -15.34 12.96 11.86
CA PRO A 368 -14.68 13.27 13.12
C PRO A 368 -13.48 12.35 13.36
N VAL A 369 -12.52 12.85 14.13
CA VAL A 369 -11.41 12.04 14.64
C VAL A 369 -11.90 11.13 15.76
N THR A 370 -11.58 9.84 15.70
CA THR A 370 -11.82 8.88 16.76
C THR A 370 -10.60 8.84 17.68
N ALA A 371 -10.69 9.51 18.83
CA ALA A 371 -9.54 9.72 19.72
C ALA A 371 -8.86 8.41 20.17
N GLU A 372 -9.62 7.34 20.39
CA GLU A 372 -9.11 6.03 20.78
C GLU A 372 -8.22 5.41 19.68
N ILE A 373 -8.65 5.50 18.41
CA ILE A 373 -7.87 5.04 17.25
C ILE A 373 -6.60 5.87 17.10
N GLN A 374 -6.72 7.19 17.20
CA GLN A 374 -5.57 8.08 17.10
C GLN A 374 -4.51 7.78 18.15
N GLN A 375 -4.91 7.66 19.43
CA GLN A 375 -3.99 7.34 20.52
C GLN A 375 -3.30 5.98 20.34
N PHE A 376 -4.01 4.99 19.81
CA PHE A 376 -3.42 3.69 19.50
C PHE A 376 -2.34 3.82 18.40
N TYR A 377 -2.65 4.50 17.30
CA TYR A 377 -1.66 4.70 16.22
C TYR A 377 -0.48 5.57 16.66
N ASP A 378 -0.68 6.57 17.53
CA ASP A 378 0.42 7.34 18.10
C ASP A 378 1.40 6.44 18.86
N ARG A 379 0.90 5.48 19.65
CA ARG A 379 1.74 4.49 20.35
C ARG A 379 2.40 3.51 19.37
N LEU A 380 1.66 3.01 18.38
CA LEU A 380 2.21 2.11 17.36
C LEU A 380 3.34 2.78 16.59
N LEU A 381 3.17 4.05 16.17
CA LEU A 381 4.21 4.81 15.48
C LEU A 381 5.46 5.02 16.35
N MET A 382 5.30 5.21 17.68
CA MET A 382 6.47 5.24 18.58
C MET A 382 7.21 3.90 18.61
N ILE A 383 6.51 2.78 18.59
CA ILE A 383 7.13 1.45 18.52
C ILE A 383 7.86 1.26 17.18
N LEU A 384 7.21 1.62 16.07
CA LEU A 384 7.78 1.49 14.72
C LEU A 384 9.04 2.35 14.49
N ARG A 385 9.28 3.34 15.33
CA ARG A 385 10.50 4.18 15.30
C ARG A 385 11.68 3.56 16.06
N GLN A 386 11.44 2.52 16.87
CA GLN A 386 12.51 1.85 17.60
C GLN A 386 13.47 1.13 16.64
N GLN A 387 14.77 1.23 16.90
CA GLN A 387 15.81 0.64 16.03
C GLN A 387 15.60 -0.86 15.85
N VAL A 388 15.22 -1.56 16.92
CA VAL A 388 14.94 -3.00 16.89
C VAL A 388 13.86 -3.40 15.86
N VAL A 389 12.87 -2.54 15.63
CA VAL A 389 11.79 -2.79 14.64
C VAL A 389 12.19 -2.32 13.25
N ARG A 390 13.09 -1.33 13.17
CA ARG A 390 13.52 -0.76 11.88
C ARG A 390 14.60 -1.60 11.19
N ASP A 391 15.51 -2.19 11.97
CA ASP A 391 16.70 -2.85 11.43
C ASP A 391 17.06 -4.16 12.17
N GLY A 392 16.23 -4.57 13.12
CA GLY A 392 16.42 -5.80 13.89
C GLY A 392 16.11 -7.07 13.10
N GLN A 393 16.37 -8.19 13.73
CA GLN A 393 16.04 -9.52 13.21
C GLN A 393 14.64 -9.93 13.69
N TRP A 394 13.78 -10.26 12.74
CA TRP A 394 12.45 -10.78 13.02
C TRP A 394 12.41 -12.29 13.03
N ARG A 395 11.57 -12.87 13.92
CA ARG A 395 11.33 -14.32 13.99
C ARG A 395 9.90 -14.62 14.39
N LEU A 396 9.21 -15.46 13.60
CA LEU A 396 7.95 -16.06 14.00
C LEU A 396 8.20 -17.06 15.14
N LEU A 397 7.33 -17.06 16.16
CA LEU A 397 7.53 -17.88 17.35
C LEU A 397 6.58 -19.08 17.38
N GLU A 398 7.06 -20.17 17.98
CA GLU A 398 6.26 -21.37 18.22
C GLU A 398 5.35 -21.17 19.44
N CYS A 399 4.03 -21.30 19.25
CA CYS A 399 3.04 -21.31 20.30
C CYS A 399 2.67 -22.77 20.61
N ARG A 400 3.06 -23.28 21.77
CA ARG A 400 2.77 -24.65 22.23
C ARG A 400 1.51 -24.71 23.08
N PRO A 401 0.81 -25.87 23.15
CA PRO A 401 -0.27 -26.07 24.12
C PRO A 401 0.19 -25.71 25.54
N ALA A 402 -0.67 -24.99 26.26
CA ALA A 402 -0.40 -24.64 27.65
C ALA A 402 -0.33 -25.86 28.57
N TRP A 403 -1.12 -26.91 28.21
CA TRP A 403 -1.14 -28.25 28.83
C TRP A 403 -1.69 -29.24 27.82
N ASP A 404 -1.53 -30.54 28.11
CA ASP A 404 -2.02 -31.60 27.22
C ASP A 404 -3.53 -31.51 26.98
N GLY A 405 -3.91 -31.52 25.69
CA GLY A 405 -5.31 -31.41 25.26
C GLY A 405 -5.83 -29.98 25.10
N ASN A 406 -5.06 -28.94 25.46
CA ASN A 406 -5.44 -27.57 25.17
C ASN A 406 -4.98 -27.14 23.77
N GLY A 407 -5.91 -27.14 22.79
CA GLY A 407 -5.65 -26.72 21.42
C GLY A 407 -5.79 -25.21 21.17
N SER A 408 -6.04 -24.39 22.20
CA SER A 408 -6.27 -22.95 21.99
C SER A 408 -5.00 -22.15 21.64
N ASN A 409 -3.80 -22.78 21.75
CA ASN A 409 -2.55 -22.22 21.22
C ASN A 409 -2.62 -21.91 19.73
N ASP A 410 -3.48 -22.59 18.98
CA ASP A 410 -3.68 -22.37 17.53
C ASP A 410 -4.24 -20.97 17.20
N SER A 411 -4.85 -20.31 18.18
CA SER A 411 -5.36 -18.95 18.08
C SER A 411 -4.28 -17.88 18.16
N PHE A 412 -3.08 -18.23 18.60
CA PHE A 412 -2.01 -17.24 18.77
C PHE A 412 -1.19 -17.02 17.49
N ILE A 413 -0.88 -15.74 17.28
CA ILE A 413 0.15 -15.26 16.36
C ILE A 413 1.16 -14.53 17.20
N ALA A 414 2.41 -15.02 17.23
CA ALA A 414 3.46 -14.42 18.03
C ALA A 414 4.78 -14.36 17.29
N PHE A 415 5.51 -13.29 17.46
CA PHE A 415 6.82 -13.08 16.85
C PHE A 415 7.68 -12.14 17.70
N ALA A 416 8.97 -12.14 17.42
CA ALA A 416 9.93 -11.31 18.12
C ALA A 416 10.79 -10.52 17.16
N TRP A 417 11.23 -9.37 17.62
CA TRP A 417 12.29 -8.57 17.05
C TRP A 417 13.49 -8.58 18.02
N GLU A 418 14.68 -8.69 17.50
CA GLU A 418 15.92 -8.64 18.27
C GLU A 418 16.97 -7.79 17.55
N LEU A 419 17.53 -6.82 18.24
CA LEU A 419 18.77 -6.18 17.86
C LEU A 419 19.86 -6.74 18.78
N PRO A 420 20.80 -7.54 18.26
CA PRO A 420 21.73 -8.29 19.08
C PRO A 420 22.52 -7.41 20.05
N GLY A 421 22.46 -7.75 21.35
CA GLY A 421 23.16 -7.03 22.41
C GLY A 421 22.48 -5.76 22.93
N GLU A 422 21.33 -5.35 22.36
CA GLU A 422 20.68 -4.08 22.69
C GLU A 422 19.21 -4.26 23.10
N GLU A 423 18.32 -4.48 22.15
CA GLU A 423 16.88 -4.42 22.38
C GLU A 423 16.16 -5.68 21.90
N ARG A 424 15.08 -6.03 22.60
CA ARG A 424 14.17 -7.11 22.25
C ARG A 424 12.73 -6.67 22.38
N LEU A 425 11.95 -7.00 21.38
CA LEU A 425 10.50 -6.78 21.37
C LEU A 425 9.79 -8.10 21.11
N LEU A 426 8.79 -8.40 21.92
CA LEU A 426 7.96 -9.60 21.81
C LEU A 426 6.51 -9.18 21.53
N ILE A 427 5.93 -9.70 20.47
CA ILE A 427 4.56 -9.46 20.08
C ILE A 427 3.78 -10.76 20.21
N ALA A 428 2.61 -10.70 20.87
CA ALA A 428 1.70 -11.82 20.97
C ALA A 428 0.25 -11.34 20.81
N VAL A 429 -0.48 -12.00 19.94
CA VAL A 429 -1.88 -11.70 19.61
C VAL A 429 -2.69 -12.98 19.70
N ASN A 430 -3.73 -12.99 20.52
CA ASN A 430 -4.80 -13.97 20.42
C ASN A 430 -5.75 -13.51 19.30
N TYR A 431 -5.63 -14.08 18.09
CA TYR A 431 -6.45 -13.69 16.95
C TYR A 431 -7.69 -14.59 16.83
N ALA A 432 -8.49 -14.62 17.89
CA ALA A 432 -9.72 -15.43 18.01
C ALA A 432 -10.78 -14.78 18.91
N PRO A 433 -12.07 -15.09 18.72
CA PRO A 433 -13.17 -14.52 19.49
C PRO A 433 -13.38 -15.19 20.88
N HIS A 434 -12.40 -15.91 21.40
CA HIS A 434 -12.46 -16.61 22.68
C HIS A 434 -11.15 -16.51 23.45
N GLN A 435 -11.20 -16.73 24.74
CA GLN A 435 -10.01 -16.84 25.59
C GLN A 435 -9.15 -18.02 25.14
N SER A 436 -7.85 -17.81 25.09
CA SER A 436 -6.88 -18.79 24.61
C SER A 436 -5.62 -18.78 25.47
N GLN A 437 -4.97 -19.94 25.61
CA GLN A 437 -3.74 -20.11 26.37
C GLN A 437 -2.67 -20.79 25.50
N CYS A 438 -1.43 -20.37 25.67
CA CYS A 438 -0.27 -21.03 25.09
C CYS A 438 0.99 -20.89 25.94
N ARG A 439 1.99 -21.68 25.64
CA ARG A 439 3.37 -21.44 26.04
C ARG A 439 4.18 -21.02 24.83
N LEU A 440 4.73 -19.81 24.91
CA LEU A 440 5.46 -19.20 23.84
C LEU A 440 6.95 -19.49 24.01
N ARG A 441 7.55 -20.20 23.06
CA ARG A 441 8.98 -20.46 23.07
C ARG A 441 9.75 -19.23 22.63
N LEU A 442 10.59 -18.70 23.54
CA LEU A 442 11.40 -17.52 23.24
C LEU A 442 12.72 -17.92 22.54
N PRO A 443 13.17 -17.18 21.51
CA PRO A 443 14.31 -17.55 20.69
C PRO A 443 15.66 -17.06 21.24
N PHE A 444 15.68 -16.50 22.47
CA PHE A 444 16.84 -15.83 23.06
C PHE A 444 17.75 -16.83 23.81
N ALA A 445 19.06 -16.81 23.51
CA ALA A 445 20.00 -17.78 24.05
C ALA A 445 20.49 -17.47 25.48
N ASP A 446 20.23 -16.26 26.02
CA ASP A 446 20.79 -15.76 27.27
C ASP A 446 19.70 -15.54 28.34
N LEU A 447 18.63 -16.32 28.31
CA LEU A 447 17.51 -16.18 29.25
C LEU A 447 17.84 -16.66 30.65
N ALA A 448 18.50 -17.82 30.75
CA ALA A 448 18.79 -18.47 32.02
C ALA A 448 19.66 -17.63 32.97
N GLY A 449 19.44 -17.80 34.25
CA GLY A 449 20.27 -17.17 35.31
C GLY A 449 19.99 -15.68 35.52
N LYS A 450 18.97 -15.12 34.90
CA LYS A 450 18.58 -13.70 34.99
C LYS A 450 17.10 -13.55 35.31
N ALA A 451 16.71 -12.42 35.92
CA ALA A 451 15.34 -11.96 35.94
C ALA A 451 15.08 -11.09 34.70
N TRP A 452 13.91 -11.22 34.11
CA TRP A 452 13.51 -10.45 32.94
C TRP A 452 12.25 -9.62 33.22
N ARG A 453 12.31 -8.34 32.86
CA ARG A 453 11.15 -7.46 32.92
C ARG A 453 10.55 -7.33 31.52
N LEU A 454 9.28 -7.69 31.40
CA LEU A 454 8.43 -7.48 30.24
C LEU A 454 7.62 -6.21 30.46
N GLN A 455 7.91 -5.16 29.70
CA GLN A 455 7.19 -3.88 29.79
C GLN A 455 6.31 -3.72 28.55
N ASP A 456 4.98 -3.65 28.78
CA ASP A 456 4.02 -3.43 27.69
C ASP A 456 4.21 -2.04 27.06
N GLN A 457 4.25 -2.00 25.74
CA GLN A 457 4.48 -0.79 24.93
C GLN A 457 3.16 -0.17 24.43
N ILE A 458 2.07 -0.94 24.39
CA ILE A 458 0.74 -0.47 23.99
C ILE A 458 -0.09 -0.15 25.25
N GLY A 459 -0.03 -1.02 26.24
CA GLY A 459 -0.64 -0.83 27.56
C GLY A 459 0.34 -0.24 28.58
N SER A 460 0.06 -0.47 29.86
CA SER A 460 0.88 -0.01 30.99
C SER A 460 1.40 -1.14 31.88
N ALA A 461 1.09 -2.39 31.54
CA ALA A 461 1.42 -3.55 32.34
C ALA A 461 2.93 -3.85 32.33
N SER A 462 3.45 -4.31 33.48
CA SER A 462 4.83 -4.77 33.60
C SER A 462 4.87 -6.09 34.38
N TYR A 463 5.68 -7.02 33.91
CA TYR A 463 5.79 -8.35 34.49
C TYR A 463 7.27 -8.73 34.70
N ASP A 464 7.60 -9.21 35.87
CA ASP A 464 8.91 -9.84 36.11
C ASP A 464 8.78 -11.36 35.89
N ARG A 465 9.78 -11.96 35.24
CA ARG A 465 9.84 -13.40 34.91
C ARG A 465 11.23 -13.96 35.23
N ASP A 466 11.25 -15.18 35.73
CA ASP A 466 12.49 -15.95 35.91
C ASP A 466 12.98 -16.46 34.54
N GLY A 467 14.25 -16.21 34.23
CA GLY A 467 14.82 -16.59 32.93
C GLY A 467 15.01 -18.10 32.77
N ASN A 468 15.20 -18.87 33.86
CA ASN A 468 15.27 -20.32 33.78
C ASN A 468 13.88 -20.92 33.45
N GLU A 469 12.81 -20.31 33.97
CA GLU A 469 11.43 -20.69 33.60
C GLU A 469 11.15 -20.35 32.12
N LEU A 470 11.52 -19.14 31.68
CA LEU A 470 11.35 -18.71 30.29
C LEU A 470 12.10 -19.62 29.30
N GLU A 471 13.30 -20.07 29.65
CA GLU A 471 14.10 -20.97 28.81
C GLU A 471 13.50 -22.38 28.78
N SER A 472 13.17 -22.94 29.94
CA SER A 472 12.75 -24.35 30.08
C SER A 472 11.29 -24.60 29.68
N GLN A 473 10.36 -23.69 30.05
CA GLN A 473 8.92 -23.86 29.86
C GLN A 473 8.33 -22.90 28.82
N GLY A 474 9.03 -21.82 28.49
CA GLY A 474 8.50 -20.72 27.69
C GLY A 474 7.62 -19.75 28.48
N LEU A 475 7.24 -18.66 27.87
CA LEU A 475 6.32 -17.66 28.44
C LEU A 475 4.89 -18.17 28.36
N PHE A 476 4.25 -18.38 29.52
CA PHE A 476 2.82 -18.69 29.58
C PHE A 476 1.99 -17.46 29.28
N LEU A 477 1.02 -17.60 28.37
CA LEU A 477 0.05 -16.57 27.98
C LEU A 477 -1.36 -17.09 28.22
N ASP A 478 -2.20 -16.20 28.79
CA ASP A 478 -3.64 -16.37 28.94
C ASP A 478 -4.30 -15.08 28.46
N HIS A 479 -4.75 -15.06 27.22
CA HIS A 479 -5.29 -13.89 26.55
C HIS A 479 -6.79 -14.04 26.30
N GLY A 480 -7.56 -13.00 26.63
CA GLY A 480 -8.95 -12.86 26.23
C GLY A 480 -9.13 -12.74 24.71
N PRO A 481 -10.37 -12.67 24.22
CA PRO A 481 -10.66 -12.48 22.79
C PRO A 481 -9.91 -11.26 22.22
N TRP A 482 -9.25 -11.44 21.07
CA TRP A 482 -8.52 -10.40 20.33
C TRP A 482 -7.46 -9.64 21.14
N GLN A 483 -7.11 -10.13 22.31
CA GLN A 483 -6.17 -9.48 23.20
C GLN A 483 -4.77 -9.48 22.59
N THR A 484 -4.12 -8.33 22.67
CA THR A 484 -2.79 -8.07 22.15
C THR A 484 -1.81 -7.73 23.25
N ALA A 485 -0.53 -7.99 23.00
CA ALA A 485 0.55 -7.52 23.84
C ALA A 485 1.80 -7.25 23.02
N VAL A 486 2.50 -6.17 23.36
CA VAL A 486 3.80 -5.79 22.75
C VAL A 486 4.74 -5.47 23.89
N TRP A 487 5.67 -6.37 24.21
CA TRP A 487 6.59 -6.19 25.33
C TRP A 487 8.01 -5.90 24.88
N SER A 488 8.61 -4.89 25.46
CA SER A 488 10.08 -4.82 25.52
C SER A 488 10.60 -5.74 26.63
N LEU A 489 11.67 -6.49 26.36
CA LEU A 489 12.33 -7.37 27.33
C LEU A 489 13.63 -6.71 27.79
N LYS A 490 13.77 -6.52 29.10
CA LYS A 490 14.99 -6.00 29.72
C LYS A 490 15.43 -6.94 30.84
N SER A 491 16.74 -7.25 30.88
CA SER A 491 17.28 -7.97 32.03
C SER A 491 17.17 -7.10 33.29
N GLY A 492 16.60 -7.63 34.35
CA GLY A 492 16.72 -7.04 35.69
C GLY A 492 18.18 -7.03 36.13
N ASN A 493 18.57 -5.97 36.79
CA ASN A 493 19.89 -5.90 37.42
C ASN A 493 20.04 -6.93 38.53
#